data_5ff1f770c861c1317724a32177a72d5f
#
_entry.id   5ff1f770c861c1317724a32177a72d5f
#
_cell.length_a   1.000
_cell.length_b   1.000
_cell.length_c   1.000
_cell.angle_alpha   90.00
_cell.angle_beta   90.00
_cell.angle_gamma   90.00
#
_symmetry.space_group_name_H-M   'P 1'
#
loop_
_entity.id
_entity.type
_entity.pdbx_description
1 polymer ?
#
loop_
_entity_poly.entity_id
_entity_poly.type
_entity_poly.pdbx_seq_one_letter_code
_entity_poly.pdbx_strand_id
1 'polypeptide(L)'
;METPQQRKTYTYDEALEASKEYFKDDDLAATVWVNKYALKDSAGNLYEKDPSDMHHRIASEIARIERNYPNPMSEEEVYGLLDNFRYIVPQGSPMSGIGNTFQVGSLSNCFVIGLDGTPDSYGGIIKIDEE
;
A
#
# COMPACT_ATOMS: atom_id res chain seq x y z
N MET A 1 2.79 -12.97 24.70
CA MET A 1 3.43 -11.79 24.07
C MET A 1 4.51 -12.32 23.13
N GLU A 2 4.22 -12.39 21.87
CA GLU A 2 5.27 -12.72 20.91
C GLU A 2 6.25 -11.55 20.86
N THR A 3 7.51 -11.86 21.13
CA THR A 3 8.63 -10.95 20.89
C THR A 3 8.48 -10.42 19.44
N PRO A 4 8.69 -9.12 19.21
CA PRO A 4 8.72 -8.62 17.84
C PRO A 4 9.79 -9.43 17.09
N GLN A 5 9.35 -10.38 16.27
CA GLN A 5 10.25 -11.02 15.35
C GLN A 5 10.91 -9.91 14.54
N GLN A 6 12.21 -9.89 14.57
CA GLN A 6 13.02 -8.96 13.81
C GLN A 6 12.65 -9.15 12.34
N ARG A 7 11.72 -8.32 11.85
CA ARG A 7 11.27 -8.39 10.45
C ARG A 7 12.49 -8.14 9.56
N LYS A 8 12.60 -8.96 8.51
CA LYS A 8 13.67 -8.80 7.54
C LYS A 8 13.53 -7.45 6.84
N THR A 9 14.64 -6.72 6.75
CA THR A 9 14.73 -5.47 6.00
C THR A 9 15.57 -5.67 4.74
N TYR A 10 15.34 -4.81 3.76
CA TYR A 10 16.05 -4.81 2.48
C TYR A 10 16.68 -3.45 2.24
N THR A 11 17.81 -3.44 1.54
CA THR A 11 18.36 -2.18 1.04
C THR A 11 17.56 -1.70 -0.17
N TYR A 12 17.70 -0.41 -0.50
CA TYR A 12 17.06 0.15 -1.69
C TYR A 12 17.48 -0.61 -2.97
N ASP A 13 18.75 -0.92 -3.09
CA ASP A 13 19.27 -1.65 -4.26
C ASP A 13 18.72 -3.06 -4.36
N GLU A 14 18.62 -3.79 -3.24
CA GLU A 14 18.00 -5.12 -3.21
C GLU A 14 16.53 -5.07 -3.64
N ALA A 15 15.77 -4.11 -3.13
CA ALA A 15 14.37 -3.95 -3.48
C ALA A 15 14.20 -3.53 -4.94
N LEU A 16 15.06 -2.64 -5.43
CA LEU A 16 15.01 -2.19 -6.82
C LEU A 16 15.30 -3.35 -7.80
N GLU A 17 16.33 -4.16 -7.52
CA GLU A 17 16.66 -5.33 -8.33
C GLU A 17 15.53 -6.37 -8.37
N ALA A 18 14.97 -6.73 -7.20
CA ALA A 18 13.86 -7.66 -7.12
C ALA A 18 12.62 -7.14 -7.84
N SER A 19 12.35 -5.84 -7.72
CA SER A 19 11.21 -5.19 -8.39
C SER A 19 11.38 -5.14 -9.90
N LYS A 20 12.59 -4.89 -10.40
CA LYS A 20 12.90 -4.96 -11.83
C LYS A 20 12.62 -6.35 -12.40
N GLU A 21 13.02 -7.38 -11.68
CA GLU A 21 12.73 -8.77 -12.07
C GLU A 21 11.23 -9.02 -12.12
N TYR A 22 10.49 -8.57 -11.11
CA TYR A 22 9.03 -8.69 -11.06
C TYR A 22 8.34 -8.00 -12.24
N PHE A 23 8.78 -6.80 -12.61
CA PHE A 23 8.23 -6.00 -13.71
C PHE A 23 8.88 -6.27 -15.07
N LYS A 24 9.63 -7.36 -15.20
CA LYS A 24 10.29 -7.78 -16.47
C LYS A 24 11.17 -6.67 -17.05
N ASP A 25 12.07 -6.17 -16.23
CA ASP A 25 13.06 -5.13 -16.56
C ASP A 25 12.46 -3.74 -16.86
N ASP A 26 11.25 -3.47 -16.41
CA ASP A 26 10.69 -2.11 -16.43
C ASP A 26 11.23 -1.29 -15.25
N ASP A 27 12.28 -0.53 -15.50
CA ASP A 27 12.96 0.28 -14.49
C ASP A 27 12.06 1.35 -13.88
N LEU A 28 11.21 1.96 -14.68
CA LEU A 28 10.29 3.00 -14.20
C LEU A 28 9.26 2.43 -13.23
N ALA A 29 8.63 1.32 -13.61
CA ALA A 29 7.64 0.64 -12.75
C ALA A 29 8.29 0.21 -11.43
N ALA A 30 9.47 -0.37 -11.47
CA ALA A 30 10.22 -0.80 -10.29
C ALA A 30 10.55 0.38 -9.37
N THR A 31 11.06 1.48 -9.91
CA THR A 31 11.43 2.68 -9.15
C THR A 31 10.20 3.31 -8.49
N VAL A 32 9.10 3.43 -9.21
CA VAL A 32 7.85 3.99 -8.68
C VAL A 32 7.32 3.12 -7.53
N TRP A 33 7.32 1.80 -7.70
CA TRP A 33 6.83 0.91 -6.66
C TRP A 33 7.68 1.00 -5.39
N VAL A 34 9.00 0.91 -5.49
CA VAL A 34 9.89 0.98 -4.33
C VAL A 34 9.73 2.30 -3.58
N ASN A 35 9.64 3.41 -4.31
CA ASN A 35 9.56 4.74 -3.69
C ASN A 35 8.20 5.05 -3.08
N LYS A 36 7.11 4.57 -3.67
CA LYS A 36 5.75 4.97 -3.26
C LYS A 36 5.00 3.92 -2.46
N TYR A 37 5.17 2.64 -2.76
CA TYR A 37 4.26 1.60 -2.27
C TYR A 37 4.90 0.56 -1.37
N ALA A 38 6.20 0.33 -1.46
CA ALA A 38 6.90 -0.62 -0.60
C ALA A 38 6.75 -0.23 0.88
N LEU A 39 6.50 -1.22 1.72
CA LEU A 39 6.31 -1.00 3.15
C LEU A 39 7.59 -0.47 3.79
N LYS A 40 7.49 0.67 4.44
CA LYS A 40 8.58 1.36 5.14
C LYS A 40 8.16 1.75 6.54
N ASP A 41 9.15 1.78 7.46
CA ASP A 41 8.95 2.42 8.76
C ASP A 41 9.25 3.92 8.69
N SER A 42 9.13 4.62 9.83
CA SER A 42 9.40 6.05 9.92
C SER A 42 10.88 6.42 9.68
N ALA A 43 11.79 5.46 9.82
CA ALA A 43 13.21 5.64 9.56
C ALA A 43 13.59 5.35 8.09
N GLY A 44 12.64 4.91 7.28
CA GLY A 44 12.86 4.60 5.86
C GLY A 44 13.36 3.19 5.57
N ASN A 45 13.38 2.30 6.56
CA ASN A 45 13.75 0.90 6.34
C ASN A 45 12.69 0.20 5.50
N LEU A 46 13.12 -0.54 4.48
CA LEU A 46 12.23 -1.30 3.60
C LEU A 46 11.98 -2.70 4.15
N TYR A 47 10.73 -3.09 4.23
CA TYR A 47 10.28 -4.41 4.69
C TYR A 47 9.76 -5.30 3.55
N GLU A 48 9.69 -4.77 2.36
CA GLU A 48 9.27 -5.47 1.15
C GLU A 48 10.28 -5.22 0.04
N LYS A 49 10.56 -6.26 -0.76
CA LYS A 49 11.50 -6.15 -1.86
C LYS A 49 10.84 -6.00 -3.22
N ASP A 50 9.61 -6.49 -3.36
CA ASP A 50 8.89 -6.50 -4.64
C ASP A 50 7.36 -6.45 -4.42
N PRO A 51 6.56 -6.24 -5.48
CA PRO A 51 5.11 -6.26 -5.37
C PRO A 51 4.52 -7.60 -4.88
N SER A 52 5.22 -8.71 -5.05
CA SER A 52 4.77 -10.00 -4.51
C SER A 52 4.65 -9.94 -2.98
N ASP A 53 5.64 -9.36 -2.30
CA ASP A 53 5.60 -9.15 -0.85
C ASP A 53 4.45 -8.23 -0.44
N MET A 54 4.21 -7.16 -1.21
CA MET A 54 3.07 -6.26 -0.99
C MET A 54 1.74 -6.99 -1.12
N HIS A 55 1.58 -7.81 -2.13
CA HIS A 55 0.37 -8.60 -2.34
C HIS A 55 0.15 -9.61 -1.22
N HIS A 56 1.20 -10.21 -0.69
CA HIS A 56 1.11 -11.07 0.50
C HIS A 56 0.65 -10.29 1.73
N ARG A 57 1.15 -9.10 1.95
CA ARG A 57 0.71 -8.24 3.05
C ARG A 57 -0.78 -7.91 2.96
N ILE A 58 -1.23 -7.50 1.79
CA ILE A 58 -2.64 -7.17 1.54
C ILE A 58 -3.51 -8.42 1.72
N ALA A 59 -3.12 -9.54 1.13
CA ALA A 59 -3.84 -10.80 1.22
C ALA A 59 -3.94 -11.31 2.66
N SER A 60 -2.88 -11.20 3.43
CA SER A 60 -2.86 -11.58 4.85
C SER A 60 -3.85 -10.75 5.67
N GLU A 61 -3.90 -9.45 5.45
CA GLU A 61 -4.82 -8.57 6.17
C GLU A 61 -6.29 -8.81 5.77
N ILE A 62 -6.57 -8.99 4.49
CA ILE A 62 -7.91 -9.31 4.02
C ILE A 62 -8.37 -10.67 4.57
N ALA A 63 -7.49 -11.67 4.55
CA ALA A 63 -7.81 -12.99 5.09
C ALA A 63 -8.10 -12.93 6.59
N ARG A 64 -7.39 -12.08 7.34
CA ARG A 64 -7.66 -11.87 8.76
C ARG A 64 -9.08 -11.36 9.01
N ILE A 65 -9.54 -10.43 8.20
CA ILE A 65 -10.89 -9.87 8.30
C ILE A 65 -11.94 -10.86 7.80
N GLU A 66 -11.64 -11.59 6.73
CA GLU A 66 -12.52 -12.61 6.15
C GLU A 66 -12.94 -13.68 7.17
N ARG A 67 -12.06 -14.01 8.13
CA ARG A 67 -12.38 -15.01 9.17
C ARG A 67 -13.59 -14.66 10.03
N ASN A 68 -14.04 -13.41 10.02
CA ASN A 68 -15.24 -12.95 10.73
C ASN A 68 -16.54 -13.27 9.96
N TYR A 69 -16.45 -13.78 8.75
CA TYR A 69 -17.59 -14.02 7.86
C TYR A 69 -17.73 -15.49 7.51
N PRO A 70 -18.96 -15.96 7.14
CA PRO A 70 -19.16 -17.31 6.62
C PRO A 70 -18.39 -17.53 5.31
N ASN A 71 -17.83 -18.72 5.13
CA ASN A 71 -17.08 -19.09 3.94
C ASN A 71 -15.91 -18.14 3.62
N PRO A 72 -14.98 -17.93 4.57
CA PRO A 72 -13.91 -16.97 4.38
C PRO A 72 -12.98 -17.36 3.24
N MET A 73 -12.53 -16.39 2.47
CA MET A 73 -11.45 -16.58 1.52
C MET A 73 -10.14 -16.80 2.26
N SER A 74 -9.33 -17.72 1.77
CA SER A 74 -7.98 -17.93 2.29
C SER A 74 -7.02 -16.84 1.82
N GLU A 75 -5.90 -16.68 2.52
CA GLU A 75 -4.83 -15.78 2.10
C GLU A 75 -4.33 -16.12 0.69
N GLU A 76 -4.19 -17.42 0.39
CA GLU A 76 -3.74 -17.89 -0.92
C GLU A 76 -4.70 -17.52 -2.05
N GLU A 77 -6.01 -17.62 -1.80
CA GLU A 77 -7.03 -17.23 -2.77
C GLU A 77 -6.98 -15.73 -3.04
N VAL A 78 -6.89 -14.91 -2.00
CA VAL A 78 -6.79 -13.45 -2.14
C VAL A 78 -5.50 -13.06 -2.84
N TYR A 79 -4.37 -13.67 -2.46
CA TYR A 79 -3.08 -13.44 -3.11
C TYR A 79 -3.14 -13.76 -4.61
N GLY A 80 -3.79 -14.87 -4.98
CA GLY A 80 -3.95 -15.26 -6.38
C GLY A 80 -4.77 -14.28 -7.22
N LEU A 81 -5.68 -13.53 -6.58
CA LEU A 81 -6.44 -12.48 -7.25
C LEU A 81 -5.61 -11.20 -7.46
N LEU A 82 -4.66 -10.94 -6.59
CA LEU A 82 -3.85 -9.71 -6.58
C LEU A 82 -2.55 -9.85 -7.36
N ASP A 83 -1.85 -10.99 -7.22
CA ASP A 83 -0.49 -11.12 -7.71
C ASP A 83 -0.40 -10.98 -9.23
N ASN A 84 0.70 -10.41 -9.68
CA ASN A 84 0.92 -9.97 -11.07
C ASN A 84 -0.10 -8.92 -11.54
N PHE A 85 -0.80 -8.26 -10.64
CA PHE A 85 -1.86 -7.29 -10.97
C PHE A 85 -2.91 -7.87 -11.95
N ARG A 86 -3.25 -9.13 -11.74
CA ARG A 86 -3.95 -9.93 -12.75
C ARG A 86 -5.46 -9.69 -12.76
N TYR A 87 -6.12 -9.82 -11.63
CA TYR A 87 -7.58 -9.70 -11.51
C TYR A 87 -8.01 -8.47 -10.75
N ILE A 88 -7.32 -8.15 -9.67
CA ILE A 88 -7.58 -6.99 -8.83
C ILE A 88 -6.33 -6.15 -8.76
N VAL A 89 -6.46 -4.89 -9.14
CA VAL A 89 -5.39 -3.88 -9.03
C VAL A 89 -5.85 -2.84 -8.00
N PRO A 90 -5.32 -2.87 -6.79
CA PRO A 90 -5.67 -1.85 -5.80
C PRO A 90 -5.20 -0.46 -6.24
N GLN A 91 -5.88 0.56 -5.79
CA GLN A 91 -5.42 1.93 -5.93
C GLN A 91 -4.26 2.21 -4.96
N GLY A 92 -3.63 3.38 -5.09
CA GLY A 92 -2.40 3.70 -4.37
C GLY A 92 -2.53 3.65 -2.84
N SER A 93 -3.59 4.24 -2.27
CA SER A 93 -3.77 4.23 -0.81
C SER A 93 -4.00 2.83 -0.24
N PRO A 94 -4.84 1.97 -0.84
CA PRO A 94 -4.91 0.58 -0.43
C PRO A 94 -3.58 -0.18 -0.58
N MET A 95 -2.83 0.04 -1.65
CA MET A 95 -1.54 -0.64 -1.85
C MET A 95 -0.54 -0.31 -0.74
N SER A 96 -0.46 0.94 -0.32
CA SER A 96 0.47 1.35 0.74
C SER A 96 -0.10 1.18 2.14
N GLY A 97 -1.41 1.19 2.31
CA GLY A 97 -2.08 1.26 3.61
C GLY A 97 -2.59 -0.05 4.18
N ILE A 98 -3.10 -0.96 3.35
CA ILE A 98 -3.65 -2.23 3.84
C ILE A 98 -2.54 -3.07 4.49
N GLY A 99 -2.74 -3.42 5.77
CA GLY A 99 -1.75 -4.20 6.52
C GLY A 99 -0.53 -3.40 6.98
N ASN A 100 -0.48 -2.10 6.75
CA ASN A 100 0.59 -1.23 7.20
C ASN A 100 0.39 -0.88 8.68
N THR A 101 1.29 -1.35 9.53
CA THR A 101 1.26 -1.10 10.98
C THR A 101 2.15 0.06 11.42
N PHE A 102 2.91 0.66 10.51
CA PHE A 102 3.83 1.76 10.80
C PHE A 102 3.19 3.15 10.69
N GLN A 103 2.17 3.26 9.86
CA GLN A 103 1.50 4.54 9.58
C GLN A 103 -0.02 4.37 9.59
N VAL A 104 -0.71 5.39 10.10
CA VAL A 104 -2.16 5.49 10.01
C VAL A 104 -2.49 6.38 8.85
N GLY A 105 -3.39 5.92 7.97
CA GLY A 105 -3.80 6.69 6.81
C GLY A 105 -5.18 6.26 6.31
N SER A 106 -5.71 7.03 5.39
CA SER A 106 -6.94 6.68 4.69
C SER A 106 -6.67 5.63 3.62
N LEU A 107 -7.63 4.73 3.41
CA LEU A 107 -7.62 3.78 2.30
C LEU A 107 -8.34 4.33 1.06
N SER A 108 -8.85 5.55 1.13
CA SER A 108 -9.47 6.24 0.01
C SER A 108 -8.44 7.09 -0.74
N ASN A 109 -8.55 7.16 -2.06
CA ASN A 109 -7.62 7.95 -2.88
C ASN A 109 -8.14 9.33 -3.23
N CYS A 110 -9.46 9.48 -3.38
CA CYS A 110 -10.08 10.71 -3.81
C CYS A 110 -11.07 11.23 -2.78
N PHE A 111 -11.04 12.52 -2.55
CA PHE A 111 -11.93 13.20 -1.61
C PHE A 111 -12.60 14.36 -2.32
N VAL A 112 -13.87 14.62 -1.97
CA VAL A 112 -14.58 15.83 -2.39
C VAL A 112 -14.62 16.76 -1.19
N ILE A 113 -13.99 17.92 -1.33
CA ILE A 113 -13.97 18.97 -0.31
C ILE A 113 -14.90 20.09 -0.75
N GLY A 114 -15.88 20.44 0.09
CA GLY A 114 -16.80 21.53 -0.18
C GLY A 114 -16.15 22.90 -0.03
N LEU A 115 -16.57 23.85 -0.85
CA LEU A 115 -16.16 25.23 -0.75
C LEU A 115 -17.24 26.03 -0.02
N ASP A 116 -16.85 26.75 1.04
CA ASP A 116 -17.71 27.73 1.69
C ASP A 116 -17.58 29.09 1.01
N GLY A 117 -18.71 29.68 0.64
CA GLY A 117 -18.75 30.98 -0.02
C GLY A 117 -18.47 30.89 -1.52
N THR A 118 -17.89 31.96 -2.07
CA THR A 118 -17.57 32.01 -3.50
C THR A 118 -16.34 31.13 -3.79
N PRO A 119 -16.42 30.16 -4.73
CA PRO A 119 -15.30 29.24 -5.02
C PRO A 119 -13.97 29.92 -5.34
N ASP A 120 -14.02 31.09 -5.96
CA ASP A 120 -12.84 31.88 -6.33
C ASP A 120 -12.37 32.83 -5.23
N SER A 121 -13.00 32.81 -4.04
CA SER A 121 -12.57 33.63 -2.94
C SER A 121 -11.34 33.08 -2.24
N TYR A 122 -10.44 33.97 -1.81
CA TYR A 122 -9.23 33.59 -1.06
C TYR A 122 -9.57 32.88 0.25
N GLY A 123 -10.61 33.32 0.96
CA GLY A 123 -11.06 32.66 2.19
C GLY A 123 -11.59 31.26 1.98
N GLY A 124 -12.33 31.00 0.88
CA GLY A 124 -12.81 29.65 0.54
C GLY A 124 -11.67 28.69 0.22
N ILE A 125 -10.64 29.16 -0.48
CA ILE A 125 -9.46 28.35 -0.81
C ILE A 125 -8.67 28.00 0.45
N ILE A 126 -8.44 28.94 1.34
CA ILE A 126 -7.71 28.73 2.60
C ILE A 126 -8.45 27.74 3.51
N LYS A 127 -9.78 27.83 3.57
CA LYS A 127 -10.58 26.94 4.41
C LYS A 127 -10.45 25.46 3.98
N ILE A 128 -10.32 25.19 2.69
CA ILE A 128 -10.06 23.83 2.19
C ILE A 128 -8.73 23.30 2.69
N ASP A 129 -7.69 24.13 2.72
CA ASP A 129 -6.36 23.73 3.19
C ASP A 129 -6.33 23.42 4.69
N GLU A 130 -7.27 23.96 5.49
CA GLU A 130 -7.39 23.73 6.93
C GLU A 130 -8.23 22.48 7.28
N GLU A 131 -9.07 21.99 6.40
CA GLU A 131 -9.91 20.80 6.59
C GLU A 131 -9.14 19.51 6.24
#